data_6141e11302a3ba29dae804856e2851c3
#
_entry.id   6141e11302a3ba29dae804856e2851c3
#
_cell.length_a   1.000
_cell.length_b   1.000
_cell.length_c   1.000
_cell.angle_alpha   90.00
_cell.angle_beta   90.00
_cell.angle_gamma   90.00
#
_symmetry.space_group_name_H-M   'P 1'
#
loop_
_entity.id
_entity.type
_entity.pdbx_description
1 polymer ?
#
loop_
_entity_poly.entity_id
_entity_poly.type
_entity_poly.pdbx_seq_one_letter_code
_entity_poly.pdbx_strand_id
1 'polypeptide(L)'
;MSSREAAIALGKEKKPLTSDGDCAREELIKRLANIYNCDKCLIRLHRSGMAALTTIISAINCIKGTSSTLQIGFPYVDVLKLPQIIFQGSDLIIKTKLNHIKEELDKKNPAALIIEIPSNPLLQCVDLISISKLAQDKNIPIIVDDTIGSSLNVHLTPYADVVFSSLTKSFAGRGDILAGSTVISPYSKWKK
;
A
#
# COMPACT_ATOMS: atom_id res chain seq x y z
N MET A 1 -12.83 22.12 -1.54
CA MET A 1 -12.78 22.48 -2.98
C MET A 1 -11.38 22.27 -3.48
N SER A 2 -11.17 21.48 -4.52
CA SER A 2 -9.86 21.30 -5.13
C SER A 2 -9.47 22.52 -5.97
N SER A 3 -8.17 22.68 -6.27
CA SER A 3 -7.70 23.75 -7.16
C SER A 3 -8.36 23.68 -8.55
N ARG A 4 -8.67 22.49 -9.03
CA ARG A 4 -9.41 22.29 -10.30
C ARG A 4 -10.85 22.76 -10.20
N GLU A 5 -11.56 22.41 -9.12
CA GLU A 5 -12.94 22.90 -8.90
C GLU A 5 -12.99 24.42 -8.82
N ALA A 6 -12.02 25.03 -8.15
CA ALA A 6 -11.89 26.47 -8.09
C ALA A 6 -11.62 27.08 -9.46
N ALA A 7 -10.71 26.49 -10.25
CA ALA A 7 -10.41 26.95 -11.60
C ALA A 7 -11.62 26.84 -12.55
N ILE A 8 -12.40 25.76 -12.44
CA ILE A 8 -13.65 25.59 -13.17
C ILE A 8 -14.69 26.65 -12.75
N ALA A 9 -14.85 26.86 -11.45
CA ALA A 9 -15.78 27.85 -10.91
C ALA A 9 -15.43 29.28 -11.33
N LEU A 10 -14.12 29.56 -11.53
CA LEU A 10 -13.61 30.85 -12.00
C LEU A 10 -13.58 30.95 -13.54
N GLY A 11 -14.08 29.95 -14.27
CA GLY A 11 -14.07 29.92 -15.74
C GLY A 11 -12.69 29.78 -16.36
N LYS A 12 -11.65 29.43 -15.57
CA LYS A 12 -10.27 29.25 -16.02
C LYS A 12 -10.00 27.87 -16.61
N GLU A 13 -10.83 26.87 -16.29
CA GLU A 13 -10.81 25.53 -16.86
C GLU A 13 -12.21 25.11 -17.28
N LYS A 14 -12.31 24.32 -18.34
CA LYS A 14 -13.58 23.71 -18.75
C LYS A 14 -13.92 22.58 -17.80
N LYS A 15 -15.20 22.50 -17.39
CA LYS A 15 -15.70 21.32 -16.69
C LYS A 15 -15.41 20.09 -17.57
N PRO A 16 -14.72 19.05 -17.06
CA PRO A 16 -14.53 17.85 -17.85
C PRO A 16 -15.90 17.32 -18.26
N LEU A 17 -16.03 16.92 -19.51
CA LEU A 17 -17.16 16.11 -19.93
C LEU A 17 -17.25 14.97 -18.92
N THR A 18 -18.40 14.77 -18.31
CA THR A 18 -18.65 13.65 -17.40
C THR A 18 -18.48 12.39 -18.23
N SER A 19 -17.23 11.91 -18.30
CA SER A 19 -16.97 10.55 -18.76
C SER A 19 -17.74 9.64 -17.84
N ASP A 20 -18.32 8.61 -18.36
CA ASP A 20 -18.88 7.53 -17.60
C ASP A 20 -17.84 7.11 -16.56
N GLY A 21 -18.17 7.31 -15.27
CA GLY A 21 -17.23 7.07 -14.17
C GLY A 21 -16.79 5.60 -14.11
N ASP A 22 -17.64 4.69 -14.59
CA ASP A 22 -17.34 3.27 -14.67
C ASP A 22 -16.30 2.98 -15.75
N CYS A 23 -16.42 3.60 -16.94
CA CYS A 23 -15.40 3.49 -17.99
C CYS A 23 -14.04 4.04 -17.54
N ALA A 24 -14.03 5.19 -16.85
CA ALA A 24 -12.79 5.76 -16.30
C ALA A 24 -12.16 4.86 -15.23
N ARG A 25 -12.98 4.24 -14.38
CA ARG A 25 -12.56 3.29 -13.37
C ARG A 25 -11.94 2.04 -14.01
N GLU A 26 -12.58 1.46 -14.99
CA GLU A 26 -12.07 0.29 -15.71
C GLU A 26 -10.75 0.58 -16.43
N GLU A 27 -10.64 1.72 -17.10
CA GLU A 27 -9.40 2.12 -17.76
C GLU A 27 -8.26 2.32 -16.75
N LEU A 28 -8.53 2.92 -15.58
CA LEU A 28 -7.54 3.06 -14.52
C LEU A 28 -7.07 1.70 -13.99
N ILE A 29 -8.00 0.77 -13.72
CA ILE A 29 -7.67 -0.59 -13.32
C ILE A 29 -6.82 -1.29 -14.38
N LYS A 30 -7.16 -1.14 -15.67
CA LYS A 30 -6.39 -1.70 -16.77
C LYS A 30 -4.96 -1.17 -16.82
N ARG A 31 -4.78 0.14 -16.63
CA ARG A 31 -3.44 0.76 -16.59
C ARG A 31 -2.62 0.25 -15.41
N LEU A 32 -3.22 0.19 -14.21
CA LEU A 32 -2.56 -0.37 -13.04
C LEU A 32 -2.21 -1.85 -13.25
N ALA A 33 -3.11 -2.66 -13.83
CA ALA A 33 -2.85 -4.06 -14.14
C ALA A 33 -1.62 -4.24 -15.06
N ASN A 34 -1.50 -3.38 -16.08
CA ASN A 34 -0.33 -3.38 -16.96
C ASN A 34 0.95 -2.99 -16.22
N ILE A 35 0.90 -1.93 -15.37
CA ILE A 35 2.05 -1.47 -14.58
C ILE A 35 2.53 -2.56 -13.62
N TYR A 36 1.61 -3.22 -12.92
CA TYR A 36 1.94 -4.26 -11.94
C TYR A 36 2.09 -5.66 -12.56
N ASN A 37 1.88 -5.79 -13.87
CA ASN A 37 1.90 -7.05 -14.62
C ASN A 37 1.05 -8.14 -13.94
N CYS A 38 -0.22 -7.83 -13.70
CA CYS A 38 -1.16 -8.72 -13.02
C CYS A 38 -2.58 -8.61 -13.61
N ASP A 39 -3.45 -9.53 -13.22
CA ASP A 39 -4.85 -9.49 -13.63
C ASP A 39 -5.61 -8.34 -12.98
N LYS A 40 -6.55 -7.75 -13.72
CA LYS A 40 -7.42 -6.66 -13.24
C LYS A 40 -8.20 -7.04 -11.97
N CYS A 41 -8.59 -8.30 -11.82
CA CYS A 41 -9.30 -8.78 -10.65
C CYS A 41 -8.50 -8.70 -9.35
N LEU A 42 -7.18 -8.54 -9.43
CA LEU A 42 -6.29 -8.37 -8.28
C LEU A 42 -6.16 -6.91 -7.83
N ILE A 43 -6.80 -5.97 -8.55
CA ILE A 43 -6.70 -4.54 -8.27
C ILE A 43 -7.99 -4.02 -7.66
N ARG A 44 -7.87 -3.18 -6.65
CA ARG A 44 -8.97 -2.41 -6.07
C ARG A 44 -8.59 -0.95 -6.00
N LEU A 45 -9.55 -0.07 -6.32
CA LEU A 45 -9.40 1.37 -6.17
C LEU A 45 -10.07 1.82 -4.88
N HIS A 46 -9.44 2.77 -4.20
CA HIS A 46 -9.87 3.34 -2.94
C HIS A 46 -9.91 4.86 -3.02
N ARG A 47 -10.62 5.49 -2.10
CA ARG A 47 -10.70 6.95 -2.02
C ARG A 47 -9.37 7.62 -1.64
N SER A 48 -8.47 6.89 -0.99
CA SER A 48 -7.14 7.36 -0.59
C SER A 48 -6.21 6.18 -0.31
N GLY A 49 -4.89 6.43 -0.20
CA GLY A 49 -3.92 5.42 0.26
C GLY A 49 -4.25 4.91 1.67
N MET A 50 -4.72 5.78 2.58
CA MET A 50 -5.13 5.38 3.93
C MET A 50 -6.37 4.49 3.92
N ALA A 51 -7.34 4.75 3.04
CA ALA A 51 -8.50 3.86 2.84
C ALA A 51 -8.08 2.50 2.29
N ALA A 52 -7.07 2.46 1.41
CA ALA A 52 -6.47 1.23 0.93
C ALA A 52 -5.87 0.41 2.08
N LEU A 53 -5.01 1.02 2.90
CA LEU A 53 -4.39 0.36 4.05
C LEU A 53 -5.44 -0.13 5.06
N THR A 54 -6.45 0.68 5.38
CA THR A 54 -7.56 0.28 6.27
C THR A 54 -8.25 -0.99 5.77
N THR A 55 -8.54 -1.05 4.48
CA THR A 55 -9.18 -2.22 3.87
C THR A 55 -8.29 -3.47 3.96
N ILE A 56 -6.98 -3.32 3.72
CA ILE A 56 -6.01 -4.43 3.81
C ILE A 56 -5.95 -4.98 5.23
N ILE A 57 -5.77 -4.11 6.24
CA ILE A 57 -5.66 -4.56 7.64
C ILE A 57 -7.00 -5.19 8.09
N SER A 58 -8.14 -4.65 7.68
CA SER A 58 -9.45 -5.25 7.97
C SER A 58 -9.56 -6.66 7.38
N ALA A 59 -9.14 -6.87 6.13
CA ALA A 59 -9.13 -8.18 5.50
C ALA A 59 -8.20 -9.17 6.22
N ILE A 60 -7.01 -8.72 6.63
CA ILE A 60 -6.06 -9.54 7.39
C ILE A 60 -6.65 -9.93 8.74
N ASN A 61 -7.31 -9.02 9.45
CA ASN A 61 -7.97 -9.33 10.72
C ASN A 61 -9.08 -10.37 10.56
N CYS A 62 -9.79 -10.36 9.43
CA CYS A 62 -10.79 -11.40 9.12
C CYS A 62 -10.14 -12.79 8.89
N ILE A 63 -8.93 -12.83 8.33
CA ILE A 63 -8.25 -14.10 7.97
C ILE A 63 -7.42 -14.63 9.15
N LYS A 64 -6.71 -13.75 9.84
CA LYS A 64 -5.71 -14.11 10.87
C LYS A 64 -6.22 -13.93 12.30
N GLY A 65 -7.40 -13.35 12.46
CA GLY A 65 -7.87 -12.86 13.77
C GLY A 65 -7.28 -11.50 14.11
N THR A 66 -7.85 -10.86 15.13
CA THR A 66 -7.40 -9.54 15.60
C THR A 66 -6.08 -9.65 16.37
N SER A 67 -4.99 -9.32 15.74
CA SER A 67 -3.69 -9.17 16.41
C SER A 67 -2.93 -7.96 15.87
N SER A 68 -1.90 -7.53 16.61
CA SER A 68 -1.09 -6.37 16.21
C SER A 68 -0.34 -6.65 14.90
N THR A 69 -0.04 -5.60 14.15
CA THR A 69 0.86 -5.63 13.00
C THR A 69 2.28 -5.26 13.43
N LEU A 70 3.25 -5.46 12.55
CA LEU A 70 4.63 -5.04 12.76
C LEU A 70 5.09 -4.17 11.58
N GLN A 71 5.57 -2.96 11.88
CA GLN A 71 6.10 -2.05 10.87
C GLN A 71 7.62 -2.07 10.89
N ILE A 72 8.24 -2.06 9.72
CA ILE A 72 9.70 -2.16 9.58
C ILE A 72 10.22 -0.94 8.83
N GLY A 73 11.25 -0.30 9.37
CA GLY A 73 11.89 0.86 8.81
C GLY A 73 11.30 2.18 9.31
N PHE A 74 11.11 3.13 8.42
CA PHE A 74 10.58 4.46 8.75
C PHE A 74 9.29 4.71 7.95
N PRO A 75 8.13 4.25 8.43
CA PRO A 75 6.88 4.38 7.71
C PRO A 75 6.34 5.81 7.76
N TYR A 76 5.49 6.16 6.79
CA TYR A 76 4.71 7.38 6.82
C TYR A 76 3.89 7.47 8.12
N VAL A 77 3.81 8.66 8.71
CA VAL A 77 3.26 8.86 10.07
C VAL A 77 1.83 8.34 10.25
N ASP A 78 0.97 8.50 9.25
CA ASP A 78 -0.41 8.03 9.36
C ASP A 78 -0.50 6.50 9.15
N VAL A 79 0.39 5.91 8.37
CA VAL A 79 0.54 4.45 8.26
C VAL A 79 0.96 3.86 9.61
N LEU A 80 1.88 4.54 10.31
CA LEU A 80 2.30 4.13 11.66
C LEU A 80 1.15 4.19 12.68
N LYS A 81 0.33 5.24 12.63
CA LYS A 81 -0.71 5.51 13.63
C LYS A 81 -2.01 4.73 13.38
N LEU A 82 -2.36 4.45 12.12
CA LEU A 82 -3.64 3.85 11.77
C LEU A 82 -3.95 2.56 12.54
N PRO A 83 -3.03 1.57 12.62
CA PRO A 83 -3.29 0.33 13.35
C PRO A 83 -3.52 0.54 14.84
N GLN A 84 -2.93 1.59 15.44
CA GLN A 84 -3.11 1.93 16.84
C GLN A 84 -4.47 2.58 17.13
N ILE A 85 -5.02 3.30 16.15
CA ILE A 85 -6.28 4.05 16.32
C ILE A 85 -7.49 3.15 16.05
N ILE A 86 -7.42 2.30 15.01
CA ILE A 86 -8.59 1.58 14.47
C ILE A 86 -8.51 0.08 14.74
N PHE A 87 -7.29 -0.48 14.94
CA PHE A 87 -7.03 -1.91 15.07
C PHE A 87 -6.32 -2.23 16.41
N GLN A 88 -5.67 -3.40 16.48
CA GLN A 88 -5.01 -3.90 17.69
C GLN A 88 -3.60 -3.34 17.92
N GLY A 89 -3.25 -2.28 17.22
CA GLY A 89 -1.94 -1.66 17.32
C GLY A 89 -0.92 -2.17 16.30
N SER A 90 0.26 -1.56 16.36
CA SER A 90 1.40 -1.94 15.55
C SER A 90 2.68 -1.68 16.33
N ASP A 91 3.57 -2.66 16.34
CA ASP A 91 4.95 -2.46 16.79
C ASP A 91 5.79 -1.85 15.68
N LEU A 92 6.89 -1.19 16.02
CA LEU A 92 7.81 -0.57 15.07
C LEU A 92 9.23 -1.08 15.28
N ILE A 93 9.87 -1.54 14.20
CA ILE A 93 11.29 -1.88 14.16
C ILE A 93 12.02 -0.84 13.29
N ILE A 94 12.79 0.03 13.89
CA ILE A 94 13.63 1.02 13.16
C ILE A 94 14.93 0.38 12.66
N LYS A 95 15.47 -0.59 13.41
CA LYS A 95 16.71 -1.27 13.04
C LYS A 95 16.43 -2.34 11.98
N THR A 96 16.78 -2.06 10.74
CA THR A 96 16.46 -2.90 9.57
C THR A 96 17.44 -4.03 9.29
N LYS A 97 18.36 -4.33 10.22
CA LYS A 97 19.25 -5.50 10.11
C LYS A 97 18.44 -6.79 10.21
N LEU A 98 18.66 -7.72 9.28
CA LEU A 98 17.86 -8.93 9.12
C LEU A 98 17.80 -9.80 10.39
N ASN A 99 18.94 -9.95 11.10
CA ASN A 99 18.97 -10.72 12.35
C ASN A 99 18.05 -10.13 13.42
N HIS A 100 18.01 -8.80 13.54
CA HIS A 100 17.13 -8.13 14.49
C HIS A 100 15.65 -8.29 14.11
N ILE A 101 15.33 -8.17 12.81
CA ILE A 101 13.97 -8.42 12.31
C ILE A 101 13.55 -9.86 12.63
N LYS A 102 14.43 -10.84 12.38
CA LYS A 102 14.17 -12.25 12.71
C LYS A 102 13.85 -12.46 14.19
N GLU A 103 14.67 -11.90 15.09
CA GLU A 103 14.45 -11.97 16.54
C GLU A 103 13.10 -11.38 16.96
N GLU A 104 12.72 -10.24 16.37
CA GLU A 104 11.44 -9.62 16.69
C GLU A 104 10.25 -10.41 16.14
N LEU A 105 10.38 -11.02 14.96
CA LEU A 105 9.36 -11.91 14.41
C LEU A 105 9.20 -13.19 15.23
N ASP A 106 10.30 -13.72 15.80
CA ASP A 106 10.24 -14.89 16.67
C ASP A 106 9.50 -14.60 17.99
N LYS A 107 9.59 -13.36 18.50
CA LYS A 107 8.96 -12.95 19.74
C LYS A 107 7.48 -12.57 19.59
N LYS A 108 7.12 -11.91 18.50
CA LYS A 108 5.84 -11.15 18.40
C LYS A 108 4.76 -11.83 17.58
N ASN A 109 5.10 -12.65 16.60
CA ASN A 109 4.15 -13.31 15.68
C ASN A 109 3.02 -12.37 15.18
N PRO A 110 3.34 -11.27 14.47
CA PRO A 110 2.36 -10.27 14.09
C PRO A 110 1.36 -10.79 13.04
N ALA A 111 0.19 -10.17 12.96
CA ALA A 111 -0.81 -10.49 11.93
C ALA A 111 -0.30 -10.21 10.52
N ALA A 112 0.51 -9.16 10.35
CA ALA A 112 1.13 -8.78 9.09
C ALA A 112 2.38 -7.91 9.32
N LEU A 113 3.25 -7.87 8.31
CA LEU A 113 4.32 -6.88 8.20
C LEU A 113 3.84 -5.74 7.31
N ILE A 114 4.17 -4.49 7.69
CA ILE A 114 3.92 -3.29 6.89
C ILE A 114 5.26 -2.60 6.64
N ILE A 115 5.58 -2.34 5.38
CA ILE A 115 6.88 -1.80 4.96
C ILE A 115 6.66 -0.74 3.89
N GLU A 116 7.31 0.42 4.02
CA GLU A 116 7.34 1.45 2.97
C GLU A 116 8.65 1.38 2.20
N ILE A 117 8.60 1.31 0.87
CA ILE A 117 9.78 1.16 0.00
C ILE A 117 9.71 2.08 -1.21
N PRO A 118 10.65 3.03 -1.31
CA PRO A 118 11.52 3.52 -0.25
C PRO A 118 10.75 4.31 0.81
N SER A 119 11.29 4.44 2.00
CA SER A 119 10.64 5.17 3.11
C SER A 119 10.64 6.69 2.89
N ASN A 120 9.65 7.39 3.47
CA ASN A 120 9.54 8.84 3.42
C ASN A 120 9.81 9.47 4.81
N PRO A 121 10.73 10.43 4.99
CA PRO A 121 11.51 11.12 3.94
C PRO A 121 12.91 10.54 3.68
N LEU A 122 13.32 9.50 4.39
CA LEU A 122 14.70 9.04 4.43
C LEU A 122 15.13 8.28 3.18
N LEU A 123 14.20 7.88 2.31
CA LEU A 123 14.42 7.07 1.10
C LEU A 123 15.19 5.77 1.37
N GLN A 124 15.07 5.25 2.58
CA GLN A 124 15.69 3.99 2.97
C GLN A 124 14.92 2.80 2.39
N CYS A 125 15.66 1.80 1.96
CA CYS A 125 15.11 0.51 1.55
C CYS A 125 15.58 -0.58 2.51
N VAL A 126 14.70 -1.51 2.80
CA VAL A 126 15.04 -2.74 3.51
C VAL A 126 15.35 -3.87 2.52
N ASP A 127 16.03 -4.91 2.96
CA ASP A 127 16.19 -6.14 2.16
C ASP A 127 14.87 -6.93 2.14
N LEU A 128 13.95 -6.49 1.27
CA LEU A 128 12.62 -7.10 1.14
C LEU A 128 12.71 -8.56 0.72
N ILE A 129 13.72 -8.94 -0.07
CA ILE A 129 13.90 -10.32 -0.56
C ILE A 129 14.14 -11.26 0.62
N SER A 130 15.06 -10.90 1.52
CA SER A 130 15.34 -11.69 2.71
C SER A 130 14.20 -11.66 3.72
N ILE A 131 13.54 -10.50 3.89
CA ILE A 131 12.37 -10.37 4.76
C ILE A 131 11.20 -11.23 4.24
N SER A 132 10.99 -11.28 2.93
CA SER A 132 9.90 -12.09 2.35
C SER A 132 10.06 -13.58 2.65
N LYS A 133 11.28 -14.10 2.59
CA LYS A 133 11.58 -15.50 2.96
C LYS A 133 11.25 -15.75 4.43
N LEU A 134 11.72 -14.88 5.34
CA LEU A 134 11.43 -15.00 6.78
C LEU A 134 9.93 -14.97 7.08
N ALA A 135 9.19 -14.10 6.41
CA ALA A 135 7.75 -13.96 6.59
C ALA A 135 6.98 -15.18 6.04
N GLN A 136 7.42 -15.75 4.90
CA GLN A 136 6.85 -16.96 4.33
C GLN A 136 7.01 -18.15 5.27
N ASP A 137 8.19 -18.36 5.85
CA ASP A 137 8.47 -19.43 6.81
C ASP A 137 7.56 -19.34 8.05
N LYS A 138 7.19 -18.13 8.45
CA LYS A 138 6.33 -17.84 9.60
C LYS A 138 4.85 -17.69 9.26
N ASN A 139 4.49 -17.82 8.00
CA ASN A 139 3.10 -17.62 7.54
C ASN A 139 2.55 -16.21 7.85
N ILE A 140 3.39 -15.18 7.72
CA ILE A 140 3.04 -13.77 7.97
C ILE A 140 2.91 -13.04 6.63
N PRO A 141 1.76 -12.42 6.30
CA PRO A 141 1.60 -11.64 5.08
C PRO A 141 2.39 -10.33 5.12
N ILE A 142 2.91 -9.93 3.96
CA ILE A 142 3.65 -8.67 3.78
C ILE A 142 2.80 -7.67 2.99
N ILE A 143 2.62 -6.50 3.57
CA ILE A 143 2.01 -5.33 2.97
C ILE A 143 3.12 -4.33 2.66
N VAL A 144 3.20 -3.86 1.41
CA VAL A 144 4.17 -2.84 1.02
C VAL A 144 3.46 -1.58 0.54
N ASP A 145 3.89 -0.44 1.08
CA ASP A 145 3.58 0.88 0.56
C ASP A 145 4.62 1.27 -0.50
N ASP A 146 4.20 1.42 -1.74
CA ASP A 146 5.04 1.81 -2.86
C ASP A 146 4.80 3.26 -3.33
N THR A 147 4.13 4.06 -2.52
CA THR A 147 3.72 5.42 -2.88
C THR A 147 4.87 6.27 -3.42
N ILE A 148 6.08 6.12 -2.87
CA ILE A 148 7.28 6.85 -3.29
C ILE A 148 7.98 6.13 -4.45
N GLY A 149 8.20 4.81 -4.31
CA GLY A 149 8.91 4.01 -5.30
C GLY A 149 8.18 3.89 -6.63
N SER A 150 6.88 3.69 -6.54
CA SER A 150 6.03 3.31 -7.67
C SER A 150 6.50 2.03 -8.35
N SER A 151 5.58 1.18 -8.76
CA SER A 151 5.92 -0.06 -9.49
C SER A 151 6.50 0.17 -10.88
N LEU A 152 6.59 1.40 -11.33
CA LEU A 152 7.38 1.76 -12.52
C LEU A 152 8.89 1.70 -12.24
N ASN A 153 9.30 1.89 -10.99
CA ASN A 153 10.71 1.93 -10.59
C ASN A 153 11.11 0.71 -9.77
N VAL A 154 10.18 0.12 -9.01
CA VAL A 154 10.48 -0.99 -8.09
C VAL A 154 9.45 -2.10 -8.26
N HIS A 155 9.89 -3.29 -8.60
CA HIS A 155 9.02 -4.44 -8.80
C HIS A 155 8.84 -5.23 -7.49
N LEU A 156 7.77 -4.98 -6.76
CA LEU A 156 7.54 -5.46 -5.39
C LEU A 156 6.63 -6.69 -5.30
N THR A 157 5.77 -6.93 -6.29
CA THR A 157 4.80 -8.03 -6.27
C THR A 157 5.37 -9.43 -6.08
N PRO A 158 6.62 -9.77 -6.48
CA PRO A 158 7.21 -11.09 -6.18
C PRO A 158 7.52 -11.30 -4.69
N TYR A 159 7.62 -10.22 -3.90
CA TYR A 159 8.11 -10.26 -2.51
C TYR A 159 7.09 -9.75 -1.50
N ALA A 160 5.96 -9.21 -1.95
CA ALA A 160 4.87 -8.72 -1.13
C ALA A 160 3.58 -9.49 -1.43
N ASP A 161 2.71 -9.65 -0.43
CA ASP A 161 1.39 -10.24 -0.63
C ASP A 161 0.39 -9.22 -1.13
N VAL A 162 0.50 -7.98 -0.63
CA VAL A 162 -0.30 -6.84 -1.06
C VAL A 162 0.59 -5.62 -1.19
N VAL A 163 0.47 -4.92 -2.31
CA VAL A 163 1.07 -3.60 -2.51
C VAL A 163 -0.05 -2.57 -2.49
N PHE A 164 0.10 -1.49 -1.75
CA PHE A 164 -0.81 -0.36 -1.81
C PHE A 164 -0.08 0.93 -2.15
N SER A 165 -0.80 1.87 -2.75
CA SER A 165 -0.26 3.14 -3.16
C SER A 165 -1.24 4.28 -2.93
N SER A 166 -0.73 5.44 -2.52
CA SER A 166 -1.45 6.69 -2.61
C SER A 166 -1.33 7.24 -4.04
N LEU A 167 -2.32 6.96 -4.88
CA LEU A 167 -2.37 7.47 -6.25
C LEU A 167 -2.46 9.01 -6.29
N THR A 168 -2.78 9.65 -5.17
CA THR A 168 -2.76 11.11 -4.95
C THR A 168 -1.39 11.74 -5.25
N LYS A 169 -0.31 10.99 -5.01
CA LYS A 169 1.06 11.48 -5.08
C LYS A 169 1.61 11.45 -6.52
N SER A 170 2.72 10.78 -6.73
CA SER A 170 3.43 10.76 -8.01
C SER A 170 2.59 10.22 -9.17
N PHE A 171 1.67 9.28 -8.91
CA PHE A 171 0.83 8.70 -9.95
C PHE A 171 -0.11 9.74 -10.61
N ALA A 172 -0.84 10.52 -9.81
CA ALA A 172 -1.68 11.60 -10.33
C ALA A 172 -0.86 12.83 -10.78
N GLY A 173 0.23 13.13 -10.04
CA GLY A 173 1.20 14.18 -10.38
C GLY A 173 0.68 15.61 -10.29
N ARG A 174 -0.57 15.85 -9.88
CA ARG A 174 -1.22 17.17 -9.95
C ARG A 174 -1.58 17.79 -8.59
N GLY A 175 -1.63 16.98 -7.55
CA GLY A 175 -1.99 17.43 -6.19
C GLY A 175 -3.48 17.80 -5.99
N ASP A 176 -4.34 17.53 -6.96
CA ASP A 176 -5.77 17.86 -6.94
C ASP A 176 -6.68 16.62 -7.02
N ILE A 177 -6.09 15.42 -6.89
CA ILE A 177 -6.78 14.13 -6.91
C ILE A 177 -6.53 13.42 -5.59
N LEU A 178 -7.57 12.82 -5.03
CA LEU A 178 -7.48 11.94 -3.88
C LEU A 178 -7.87 10.53 -4.32
N ALA A 179 -6.92 9.61 -4.33
CA ALA A 179 -7.14 8.23 -4.71
C ALA A 179 -6.09 7.30 -4.10
N GLY A 180 -6.42 6.03 -4.00
CA GLY A 180 -5.51 4.95 -3.61
C GLY A 180 -5.78 3.68 -4.38
N SER A 181 -4.83 2.77 -4.37
CA SER A 181 -4.97 1.44 -4.96
C SER A 181 -4.43 0.36 -4.03
N THR A 182 -4.98 -0.82 -4.15
CA THR A 182 -4.38 -2.07 -3.66
C THR A 182 -4.20 -3.02 -4.82
N VAL A 183 -3.10 -3.72 -4.80
CA VAL A 183 -2.76 -4.79 -5.73
C VAL A 183 -2.44 -6.03 -4.92
N ILE A 184 -3.26 -7.05 -5.06
CA ILE A 184 -2.96 -8.37 -4.47
C ILE A 184 -1.93 -9.02 -5.38
N SER A 185 -0.83 -9.47 -4.81
CA SER A 185 0.22 -10.12 -5.59
C SER A 185 -0.30 -11.40 -6.26
N PRO A 186 -0.03 -11.61 -7.56
CA PRO A 186 -0.36 -12.86 -8.24
C PRO A 186 0.36 -14.07 -7.62
N TYR A 187 1.44 -13.84 -6.90
CA TYR A 187 2.25 -14.87 -6.22
C TYR A 187 1.80 -15.13 -4.78
N SER A 188 0.91 -14.31 -4.23
CA SER A 188 0.46 -14.43 -2.85
C SER A 188 -0.40 -15.68 -2.63
N LYS A 189 -0.13 -16.40 -1.55
CA LYS A 189 -0.99 -17.49 -1.07
C LYS A 189 -2.29 -16.98 -0.42
N TRP A 190 -2.38 -15.70 -0.11
CA TRP A 190 -3.52 -15.06 0.55
C TRP A 190 -4.56 -14.48 -0.43
N LYS A 191 -4.40 -14.69 -1.72
CA LYS A 191 -5.27 -14.14 -2.80
C LYS A 191 -6.62 -14.86 -2.97
N LYS A 192 -6.98 -15.78 -2.08
CA LYS A 192 -8.23 -16.55 -2.15
C LYS A 192 -9.41 -15.75 -1.62
#